data_d9f87069c4f53f90c8b3ea0bca6fa5f3
#
_entry.id   d9f87069c4f53f90c8b3ea0bca6fa5f3
#
_cell.length_a   1.000
_cell.length_b   1.000
_cell.length_c   1.000
_cell.angle_alpha   90.00
_cell.angle_beta   90.00
_cell.angle_gamma   90.00
#
_symmetry.space_group_name_H-M   'P 1'
#
loop_
_entity.id
_entity.type
_entity.pdbx_description
1 polymer ?
#
loop_
_entity_poly.entity_id
_entity_poly.type
_entity_poly.pdbx_seq_one_letter_code
_entity_poly.pdbx_strand_id
1 'polypeptide(L)'
;MQDIVSHNGTAAPEWIAVDWGTSNLRAWAMGSDGVLAEAVSDEGMGGLAREAFEPALRRLIGPWLQAGPDSEPVSVPVVACGMVGARQGWFEAPYRAVPCAPVAAGENVAVPQAGLAVQIVPGLMQAKPADVMRGEE
;
A
#
# COMPACT_ATOMS: atom_id res chain seq x y z
N MET A 1 15.12 -1.73 8.35
CA MET A 1 15.25 -3.19 8.44
C MET A 1 13.91 -3.83 8.10
N GLN A 2 13.95 -4.93 7.41
CA GLN A 2 12.75 -5.64 6.98
C GLN A 2 12.58 -6.93 7.76
N ASP A 3 11.36 -7.17 8.24
CA ASP A 3 10.99 -8.44 8.83
C ASP A 3 9.86 -9.04 8.02
N ILE A 4 10.02 -10.28 7.60
CA ILE A 4 9.04 -11.00 6.80
C ILE A 4 8.61 -12.24 7.56
N VAL A 5 7.31 -12.37 7.79
CA VAL A 5 6.72 -13.56 8.41
C VAL A 5 5.86 -14.24 7.35
N SER A 6 6.26 -15.44 6.95
CA SER A 6 5.55 -16.19 5.91
C SER A 6 4.70 -17.27 6.54
N HIS A 7 3.41 -17.30 6.17
CA HIS A 7 2.48 -18.32 6.65
C HIS A 7 2.31 -19.46 5.65
N ASN A 8 2.63 -19.22 4.36
CA ASN A 8 2.39 -20.22 3.32
C ASN A 8 3.31 -19.92 2.14
N GLY A 9 4.46 -20.45 2.15
CA GLY A 9 5.71 -20.01 1.59
C GLY A 9 5.89 -19.84 0.09
N THR A 10 5.02 -20.30 -0.84
CA THR A 10 5.47 -20.44 -2.23
C THR A 10 4.59 -19.81 -3.29
N ALA A 11 3.32 -19.56 -3.02
CA ALA A 11 2.42 -19.00 -4.03
C ALA A 11 2.47 -17.50 -4.04
N ALA A 12 2.39 -16.87 -5.22
CA ALA A 12 2.25 -15.43 -5.32
C ALA A 12 0.90 -15.03 -4.71
N PRO A 13 0.84 -13.88 -4.03
CA PRO A 13 -0.41 -13.40 -3.47
C PRO A 13 -1.37 -12.95 -4.57
N GLU A 14 -2.67 -12.94 -4.25
CA GLU A 14 -3.68 -12.41 -5.16
C GLU A 14 -3.63 -10.88 -5.20
N TRP A 15 -3.35 -10.27 -4.06
CA TRP A 15 -3.13 -8.83 -3.97
C TRP A 15 -2.29 -8.53 -2.72
N ILE A 16 -1.83 -7.30 -2.62
CA ILE A 16 -1.00 -6.86 -1.49
C ILE A 16 -1.65 -5.64 -0.86
N ALA A 17 -1.87 -5.73 0.46
CA ALA A 17 -2.36 -4.61 1.25
C ALA A 17 -1.16 -3.87 1.84
N VAL A 18 -1.20 -2.54 1.82
CA VAL A 18 -0.12 -1.70 2.33
C VAL A 18 -0.68 -0.63 3.25
N ASP A 19 -0.09 -0.50 4.42
CA ASP A 19 -0.31 0.63 5.32
C ASP A 19 1.00 1.41 5.38
N TRP A 20 1.00 2.58 4.75
CA TRP A 20 2.21 3.40 4.63
C TRP A 20 2.03 4.70 5.40
N GLY A 21 2.47 4.65 6.64
CA GLY A 21 2.42 5.80 7.52
C GLY A 21 3.66 6.66 7.42
N THR A 22 3.75 7.64 8.30
CA THR A 22 4.86 8.58 8.33
C THR A 22 6.17 7.89 8.71
N SER A 23 6.12 6.95 9.65
CA SER A 23 7.32 6.31 10.20
C SER A 23 7.58 4.92 9.68
N ASN A 24 6.53 4.19 9.30
CA ASN A 24 6.65 2.77 8.96
C ASN A 24 5.91 2.44 7.68
N LEU A 25 6.42 1.41 7.01
CA LEU A 25 5.78 0.78 5.86
C LEU A 25 5.46 -0.65 6.25
N ARG A 26 4.19 -1.04 6.17
CA ARG A 26 3.74 -2.41 6.44
C ARG A 26 3.03 -2.95 5.22
N ALA A 27 3.24 -4.22 4.96
CA ALA A 27 2.59 -4.88 3.82
C ALA A 27 2.13 -6.28 4.20
N TRP A 28 1.03 -6.70 3.59
CA TRP A 28 0.47 -8.04 3.78
C TRP A 28 0.21 -8.65 2.41
N ALA A 29 0.78 -9.82 2.20
CA ALA A 29 0.45 -10.63 1.03
C ALA A 29 -0.89 -11.32 1.30
N MET A 30 -1.87 -11.09 0.42
CA MET A 30 -3.24 -11.53 0.63
C MET A 30 -3.59 -12.64 -0.34
N GLY A 31 -4.19 -13.70 0.19
CA GLY A 31 -4.77 -14.79 -0.59
C GLY A 31 -6.28 -14.84 -0.42
N SER A 32 -6.92 -15.84 -1.02
CA SER A 32 -8.37 -15.99 -0.95
C SER A 32 -8.88 -16.25 0.47
N ASP A 33 -8.04 -16.86 1.32
CA ASP A 33 -8.44 -17.23 2.69
C ASP A 33 -7.82 -16.32 3.74
N GLY A 34 -7.21 -15.22 3.36
CA GLY A 34 -6.65 -14.26 4.28
C GLY A 34 -5.18 -13.96 4.05
N VAL A 35 -4.49 -13.57 5.12
CA VAL A 35 -3.10 -13.15 5.05
C VAL A 35 -2.17 -14.34 4.85
N LEU A 36 -1.33 -14.26 3.83
CA LEU A 36 -0.30 -15.27 3.55
C LEU A 36 1.03 -14.94 4.20
N ALA A 37 1.38 -13.66 4.25
CA ALA A 37 2.65 -13.19 4.80
C ALA A 37 2.55 -11.73 5.18
N GLU A 38 3.45 -11.30 6.05
CA GLU A 38 3.52 -9.91 6.51
C GLU A 38 4.96 -9.43 6.43
N ALA A 39 5.15 -8.16 6.07
CA ALA A 39 6.47 -7.54 6.03
C ALA A 39 6.39 -6.12 6.60
N VAL A 40 7.44 -5.70 7.29
CA VAL A 40 7.53 -4.39 7.91
C VAL A 40 8.87 -3.77 7.60
N SER A 41 8.86 -2.46 7.35
CA SER A 41 10.06 -1.68 7.10
C SER A 41 9.94 -0.34 7.85
N ASP A 42 11.07 0.26 8.17
CA ASP A 42 11.13 1.58 8.78
C ASP A 42 11.16 2.71 7.73
N GLU A 43 10.89 2.38 6.48
CA GLU A 43 10.87 3.35 5.39
C GLU A 43 9.48 3.99 5.26
N GLY A 44 9.03 4.68 6.31
CA GLY A 44 7.81 5.46 6.28
C GLY A 44 7.94 6.66 5.33
N MET A 45 6.79 7.22 4.95
CA MET A 45 6.76 8.28 3.94
C MET A 45 7.44 9.57 4.38
N GLY A 46 7.59 9.81 5.68
CA GLY A 46 8.20 11.03 6.19
C GLY A 46 9.67 11.18 5.86
N GLY A 47 10.37 10.10 5.56
CA GLY A 47 11.79 10.13 5.23
C GLY A 47 12.09 9.93 3.76
N LEU A 48 11.08 9.88 2.89
CA LEU A 48 11.28 9.51 1.49
C LEU A 48 11.03 10.69 0.55
N ALA A 49 11.95 10.88 -0.38
CA ALA A 49 11.69 11.70 -1.56
C ALA A 49 10.71 10.95 -2.47
N ARG A 50 10.00 11.69 -3.33
CA ARG A 50 8.94 11.10 -4.15
C ARG A 50 9.42 9.93 -5.00
N GLU A 51 10.59 10.04 -5.58
CA GLU A 51 11.18 9.00 -6.42
C GLU A 51 11.69 7.79 -5.64
N ALA A 52 11.70 7.86 -4.32
CA ALA A 52 12.16 6.76 -3.47
C ALA A 52 11.04 5.82 -3.03
N PHE A 53 9.76 6.17 -3.28
CA PHE A 53 8.63 5.37 -2.82
C PHE A 53 8.57 4.01 -3.52
N GLU A 54 8.63 3.97 -4.83
CA GLU A 54 8.54 2.70 -5.54
C GLU A 54 9.72 1.77 -5.18
N PRO A 55 10.98 2.24 -5.15
CA PRO A 55 12.08 1.37 -4.71
C PRO A 55 11.90 0.85 -3.29
N ALA A 56 11.40 1.67 -2.36
CA ALA A 56 11.16 1.23 -0.98
C ALA A 56 10.12 0.11 -0.92
N LEU A 57 9.04 0.26 -1.67
CA LEU A 57 8.00 -0.76 -1.74
C LEU A 57 8.53 -2.05 -2.38
N ARG A 58 9.28 -1.93 -3.47
CA ARG A 58 9.87 -3.09 -4.15
C ARG A 58 10.83 -3.86 -3.25
N ARG A 59 11.61 -3.16 -2.43
CA ARG A 59 12.49 -3.85 -1.47
C ARG A 59 11.69 -4.69 -0.49
N LEU A 60 10.55 -4.18 -0.04
CA LEU A 60 9.75 -4.87 0.96
C LEU A 60 8.98 -6.06 0.37
N ILE A 61 8.31 -5.85 -0.75
CA ILE A 61 7.38 -6.85 -1.32
C ILE A 61 7.98 -7.66 -2.46
N GLY A 62 9.19 -7.32 -2.91
CA GLY A 62 9.82 -7.99 -4.06
C GLY A 62 9.81 -9.51 -3.99
N PRO A 63 10.15 -10.12 -2.82
CA PRO A 63 10.11 -11.58 -2.71
C PRO A 63 8.75 -12.21 -3.02
N TRP A 64 7.66 -11.47 -2.81
CA TRP A 64 6.31 -11.98 -3.08
C TRP A 64 5.92 -11.91 -4.56
N LEU A 65 6.68 -11.19 -5.35
CA LEU A 65 6.35 -10.98 -6.77
C LEU A 65 7.00 -12.03 -7.67
N GLN A 66 7.74 -12.97 -7.10
CA GLN A 66 8.41 -14.01 -7.87
C GLN A 66 7.88 -15.38 -7.48
N ALA A 67 7.54 -16.18 -8.51
CA ALA A 67 7.09 -17.55 -8.31
C ALA A 67 8.26 -18.53 -8.12
N GLY A 68 9.48 -18.10 -8.43
CA GLY A 68 10.69 -18.91 -8.27
C GLY A 68 11.92 -18.10 -8.65
N PRO A 69 13.13 -18.63 -8.40
CA PRO A 69 14.37 -17.87 -8.56
C PRO A 69 14.63 -17.37 -9.98
N ASP A 70 14.16 -18.11 -11.00
CA ASP A 70 14.37 -17.73 -12.39
C ASP A 70 13.08 -17.26 -13.08
N SER A 71 12.04 -16.99 -12.31
CA SER A 71 10.74 -16.58 -12.86
C SER A 71 10.72 -15.08 -13.07
N GLU A 72 9.98 -14.64 -14.11
CA GLU A 72 9.65 -13.22 -14.27
C GLU A 72 8.79 -12.76 -13.10
N PRO A 73 8.97 -11.53 -12.62
CA PRO A 73 8.09 -10.96 -11.60
C PRO A 73 6.65 -10.92 -12.10
N VAL A 74 5.71 -11.35 -11.26
CA VAL A 74 4.29 -11.29 -11.59
C VAL A 74 3.73 -9.92 -11.21
N SER A 75 2.71 -9.49 -11.96
CA SER A 75 1.98 -8.27 -11.65
C SER A 75 0.90 -8.59 -10.62
N VAL A 76 1.01 -8.00 -9.43
CA VAL A 76 0.07 -8.20 -8.34
C VAL A 76 -0.49 -6.84 -7.95
N PRO A 77 -1.82 -6.69 -7.86
CA PRO A 77 -2.40 -5.41 -7.43
C PRO A 77 -1.97 -5.06 -6.01
N VAL A 78 -1.60 -3.80 -5.81
CA VAL A 78 -1.23 -3.25 -4.50
C VAL A 78 -2.24 -2.17 -4.14
N VAL A 79 -2.82 -2.28 -2.95
CA VAL A 79 -3.76 -1.27 -2.43
C VAL A 79 -3.13 -0.67 -1.17
N ALA A 80 -2.82 0.62 -1.22
CA ALA A 80 -2.14 1.32 -0.15
C ALA A 80 -3.07 2.33 0.52
N CYS A 81 -2.99 2.41 1.84
CA CYS A 81 -3.69 3.43 2.62
C CYS A 81 -2.69 4.16 3.52
N GLY A 82 -3.15 5.23 4.16
CA GLY A 82 -2.36 6.00 5.11
C GLY A 82 -1.78 7.27 4.52
N MET A 83 -0.75 7.77 5.17
CA MET A 83 -0.15 9.06 4.82
C MET A 83 0.51 9.09 3.45
N VAL A 84 0.74 7.94 2.83
CA VAL A 84 1.27 7.85 1.47
C VAL A 84 0.38 8.60 0.46
N GLY A 85 -0.91 8.73 0.72
CA GLY A 85 -1.86 9.47 -0.11
C GLY A 85 -1.98 10.95 0.22
N ALA A 86 -1.20 11.45 1.18
CA ALA A 86 -1.16 12.88 1.48
C ALA A 86 -0.41 13.64 0.40
N ARG A 87 -0.55 14.98 0.42
CA ARG A 87 0.14 15.83 -0.55
C ARG A 87 1.65 15.57 -0.57
N GLN A 88 2.23 15.34 0.60
CA GLN A 88 3.66 15.08 0.75
C GLN A 88 4.04 13.63 0.51
N GLY A 89 3.06 12.77 0.24
CA GLY A 89 3.29 11.35 0.01
C GLY A 89 3.70 11.04 -1.42
N TRP A 90 3.44 9.81 -1.82
CA TRP A 90 3.83 9.33 -3.15
C TRP A 90 2.98 9.97 -4.25
N PHE A 91 1.66 9.92 -4.07
CA PHE A 91 0.72 10.51 -5.00
C PHE A 91 -0.53 10.89 -4.21
N GLU A 92 -0.95 12.14 -4.37
CA GLU A 92 -2.08 12.64 -3.57
C GLU A 92 -3.39 11.99 -3.96
N ALA A 93 -4.06 11.37 -2.98
CA ALA A 93 -5.40 10.85 -3.13
C ALA A 93 -6.37 11.82 -2.46
N PRO A 94 -7.47 12.20 -3.11
CA PRO A 94 -8.43 13.15 -2.53
C PRO A 94 -9.12 12.54 -1.33
N TYR A 95 -9.69 13.41 -0.49
CA TYR A 95 -10.50 12.96 0.65
C TYR A 95 -11.92 12.66 0.18
N ARG A 96 -12.56 11.69 0.83
CA ARG A 96 -13.97 11.39 0.63
C ARG A 96 -14.76 11.90 1.82
N ALA A 97 -15.89 12.54 1.55
CA ALA A 97 -16.74 13.07 2.61
C ALA A 97 -17.44 11.92 3.35
N VAL A 98 -17.46 11.99 4.66
CA VAL A 98 -18.25 11.05 5.49
C VAL A 98 -19.68 11.59 5.64
N PRO A 99 -20.69 10.71 5.76
CA PRO A 99 -20.59 9.25 5.76
C PRO A 99 -20.40 8.68 4.37
N CYS A 100 -19.60 7.62 4.28
CA CYS A 100 -19.32 6.92 3.02
C CYS A 100 -18.89 5.49 3.35
N ALA A 101 -18.89 4.61 2.34
CA ALA A 101 -18.30 3.29 2.51
C ALA A 101 -16.79 3.43 2.74
N PRO A 102 -16.18 2.61 3.62
CA PRO A 102 -14.75 2.72 3.90
C PRO A 102 -13.87 2.57 2.65
N VAL A 103 -14.22 1.61 1.80
CA VAL A 103 -13.57 1.41 0.51
C VAL A 103 -14.66 1.25 -0.53
N ALA A 104 -14.56 2.00 -1.63
CA ALA A 104 -15.53 1.93 -2.72
C ALA A 104 -14.79 1.74 -4.04
N ALA A 105 -15.29 0.83 -4.86
CA ALA A 105 -14.73 0.57 -6.19
C ALA A 105 -14.75 1.86 -7.01
N GLY A 106 -13.65 2.16 -7.68
CA GLY A 106 -13.52 3.33 -8.53
C GLY A 106 -13.12 4.61 -7.80
N GLU A 107 -13.07 4.60 -6.48
CA GLU A 107 -12.65 5.78 -5.70
C GLU A 107 -11.14 5.80 -5.42
N ASN A 108 -10.46 4.66 -5.54
CA ASN A 108 -9.02 4.59 -5.36
C ASN A 108 -8.30 5.29 -6.52
N VAL A 109 -7.14 5.85 -6.20
CA VAL A 109 -6.34 6.60 -7.19
C VAL A 109 -5.14 5.76 -7.59
N ALA A 110 -5.02 5.47 -8.88
CA ALA A 110 -3.86 4.76 -9.41
C ALA A 110 -2.63 5.68 -9.43
N VAL A 111 -1.49 5.15 -9.03
CA VAL A 111 -0.23 5.89 -9.10
C VAL A 111 0.27 5.81 -10.54
N PRO A 112 0.32 6.94 -11.25
CA PRO A 112 0.74 6.92 -12.66
C PRO A 112 2.25 6.64 -12.76
N GLN A 113 2.63 5.98 -13.86
CA GLN A 113 4.03 5.69 -14.19
C GLN A 113 4.76 4.78 -13.20
N ALA A 114 4.06 4.22 -12.20
CA ALA A 114 4.65 3.20 -11.35
C ALA A 114 4.80 1.90 -12.15
N GLY A 115 5.92 1.22 -11.98
CA GLY A 115 6.10 -0.11 -12.57
C GLY A 115 5.31 -1.19 -11.86
N LEU A 116 4.72 -0.85 -10.70
CA LEU A 116 3.82 -1.71 -9.95
C LEU A 116 2.38 -1.22 -10.13
N ALA A 117 1.42 -2.13 -10.04
CA ALA A 117 0.00 -1.79 -10.11
C ALA A 117 -0.48 -1.30 -8.74
N VAL A 118 -0.20 -0.04 -8.39
CA VAL A 118 -0.49 0.54 -7.09
C VAL A 118 -1.69 1.46 -7.16
N GLN A 119 -2.63 1.28 -6.23
CA GLN A 119 -3.75 2.17 -6.00
C GLN A 119 -3.71 2.68 -4.57
N ILE A 120 -4.05 3.95 -4.37
CA ILE A 120 -4.08 4.59 -3.07
C ILE A 120 -5.52 4.87 -2.69
N VAL A 121 -5.89 4.45 -1.48
CA VAL A 121 -7.23 4.68 -0.93
C VAL A 121 -7.35 6.14 -0.49
N PRO A 122 -8.44 6.85 -0.85
CA PRO A 122 -8.67 8.21 -0.39
C PRO A 122 -8.79 8.29 1.13
N GLY A 123 -8.33 9.41 1.71
CA GLY A 123 -8.60 9.71 3.10
C GLY A 123 -10.06 10.11 3.32
N LEU A 124 -10.40 10.43 4.55
CA LEU A 124 -11.77 10.79 4.95
C LEU A 124 -11.81 12.24 5.41
N MET A 125 -12.94 12.91 5.18
CA MET A 125 -13.14 14.29 5.61
C MET A 125 -14.57 14.50 6.10
N GLN A 126 -14.72 15.43 7.01
CA GLN A 126 -16.06 15.90 7.43
C GLN A 126 -16.05 17.43 7.53
N ALA A 127 -17.24 18.04 7.32
CA ALA A 127 -17.37 19.49 7.30
C ALA A 127 -17.65 20.07 8.69
N LYS A 128 -18.38 19.34 9.54
CA LYS A 128 -18.81 19.87 10.86
C LYS A 128 -18.73 18.77 11.93
N PRO A 129 -17.80 18.87 12.89
CA PRO A 129 -16.67 19.79 12.87
C PRO A 129 -15.72 19.46 11.74
N ALA A 130 -15.03 20.46 11.23
CA ALA A 130 -14.09 20.25 10.14
C ALA A 130 -12.93 19.37 10.59
N ASP A 131 -12.72 18.28 9.88
CA ASP A 131 -11.65 17.33 10.19
C ASP A 131 -11.32 16.48 8.97
N VAL A 132 -10.08 15.98 8.93
CA VAL A 132 -9.61 15.06 7.90
C VAL A 132 -8.79 13.96 8.56
N MET A 133 -8.82 12.77 7.95
CA MET A 133 -8.02 11.65 8.47
C MET A 133 -7.59 10.72 7.35
N ARG A 134 -6.45 10.07 7.57
CA ARG A 134 -5.91 9.02 6.70
C ARG A 134 -5.38 7.89 7.55
N GLY A 135 -5.54 6.65 7.05
CA GLY A 135 -5.08 5.47 7.75
C GLY A 135 -6.18 4.70 8.46
N GLU A 136 -7.35 5.29 8.61
CA GLU A 136 -8.51 4.67 9.25
C GLU A 136 -9.47 4.06 8.22
N GLU A 137 -9.25 4.32 6.94
CA GLU A 137 -10.07 3.81 5.84
C GLU A 137 -9.87 2.32 5.54
#